data_011214817fcc9a0e8de9ce8f62d93149
#
_entry.id   011214817fcc9a0e8de9ce8f62d93149
#
_cell.length_a   1.000
_cell.length_b   1.000
_cell.length_c   1.000
_cell.angle_alpha   90.00
_cell.angle_beta   90.00
_cell.angle_gamma   90.00
#
_symmetry.space_group_name_H-M   'P 1'
#
loop_
_entity.id
_entity.type
_entity.pdbx_description
1 polymer ?
#
loop_
_entity_poly.entity_id
_entity_poly.type
_entity_poly.pdbx_seq_one_letter_code
_entity_poly.pdbx_strand_id
1 'polypeptide(L)'
;MAFRHSKIVCTIGPASCSPRMIRRLLEAGMDVARLNFSHGTHTDHAQNIATLRAAAVEQEKPIAILADLQGPKIRTGPLAGSRSVLLRAGQRFVITTAKVLGDSTRVSTVFRPLPREVHRGDRILLSDGLIELRVLKVRGPEVICEVINGGALGEHKGINLPGIKLKVPALTSKDREDLVFALKHGADYIAASFVRRPEDVLLAKTLVQRAGKNTPIIAKLEKPEAIENLDAILGAADGVMVARGDLGVEMNPERVPVVQKTIITRARHFRRPVITATQMLESMTENPRPTRAEASDVANAIFDGSDAVMLSAETASGKYPVEAVSMMARIIEEAEASDWESPRRVPLEKLKVAETVAELVCHASRELHMRLIAVFTHSGFTARMVSCYRPAVPIIAFSPESATRRRMALIWGVMPRHIPNVQKIDGLAAIAEKRLLEERLVRKGDVIGIVAGTPMGIRGTTNFMKFHVIGGPA
;
A
#
# COMPACT_ATOMS: atom_id res chain seq x y z
N MET A 1 -23.15 -9.08 8.69
CA MET A 1 -21.69 -9.17 8.62
C MET A 1 -21.12 -8.06 9.49
N ALA A 2 -20.11 -8.36 10.29
CA ALA A 2 -19.35 -7.33 10.98
C ALA A 2 -18.73 -6.39 9.94
N PHE A 3 -18.68 -5.10 10.24
CA PHE A 3 -18.09 -4.11 9.34
C PHE A 3 -16.58 -4.07 9.58
N ARG A 4 -15.80 -4.34 8.54
CA ARG A 4 -14.35 -4.28 8.59
C ARG A 4 -13.86 -2.88 8.21
N HIS A 5 -13.10 -2.24 9.07
CA HIS A 5 -12.56 -0.89 8.85
C HIS A 5 -11.26 -0.90 8.01
N SER A 6 -10.29 -1.73 8.40
CA SER A 6 -8.99 -1.84 7.70
C SER A 6 -9.15 -2.51 6.35
N LYS A 7 -8.37 -2.08 5.37
CA LYS A 7 -8.50 -2.49 3.96
C LYS A 7 -7.54 -3.62 3.61
N ILE A 8 -7.89 -4.41 2.59
CA ILE A 8 -7.05 -5.49 2.07
C ILE A 8 -6.58 -5.13 0.67
N VAL A 9 -5.27 -5.10 0.50
CA VAL A 9 -4.60 -4.96 -0.80
C VAL A 9 -4.18 -6.34 -1.29
N CYS A 10 -4.62 -6.74 -2.48
CA CYS A 10 -4.24 -8.02 -3.08
C CYS A 10 -3.39 -7.79 -4.33
N THR A 11 -2.25 -8.46 -4.41
CA THR A 11 -1.45 -8.47 -5.64
C THR A 11 -2.07 -9.40 -6.66
N ILE A 12 -2.33 -8.87 -7.85
CA ILE A 12 -2.86 -9.66 -8.98
C ILE A 12 -1.71 -10.25 -9.76
N GLY A 13 -1.80 -11.54 -10.01
CA GLY A 13 -0.81 -12.32 -10.76
C GLY A 13 -1.41 -13.58 -11.36
N PRO A 14 -0.59 -14.55 -11.80
CA PRO A 14 -1.05 -15.74 -12.50
C PRO A 14 -2.16 -16.53 -11.78
N ALA A 15 -2.12 -16.60 -10.44
CA ALA A 15 -3.13 -17.32 -9.65
C ALA A 15 -4.46 -16.56 -9.52
N SER A 16 -4.49 -15.25 -9.83
CA SER A 16 -5.64 -14.39 -9.50
C SER A 16 -6.18 -13.53 -10.65
N CYS A 17 -5.57 -13.57 -11.85
CA CYS A 17 -5.93 -12.70 -12.97
C CYS A 17 -7.23 -13.09 -13.70
N SER A 18 -7.77 -14.30 -13.50
CA SER A 18 -8.98 -14.73 -14.21
C SER A 18 -10.24 -13.97 -13.69
N PRO A 19 -11.23 -13.69 -14.57
CA PRO A 19 -12.46 -12.99 -14.17
C PRO A 19 -13.19 -13.66 -13.00
N ARG A 20 -13.24 -15.01 -13.00
CA ARG A 20 -13.83 -15.81 -11.92
C ARG A 20 -13.08 -15.59 -10.60
N MET A 21 -11.76 -15.60 -10.64
CA MET A 21 -10.94 -15.44 -9.42
C MET A 21 -11.05 -14.02 -8.87
N ILE A 22 -11.01 -13.00 -9.73
CA ILE A 22 -11.18 -11.60 -9.32
C ILE A 22 -12.51 -11.41 -8.58
N ARG A 23 -13.63 -11.97 -9.10
CA ARG A 23 -14.93 -11.92 -8.41
C ARG A 23 -14.85 -12.55 -7.02
N ARG A 24 -14.27 -13.73 -6.89
CA ARG A 24 -14.10 -14.41 -5.60
C ARG A 24 -13.24 -13.62 -4.62
N LEU A 25 -12.18 -12.96 -5.10
CA LEU A 25 -11.33 -12.10 -4.26
C LEU A 25 -12.10 -10.86 -3.76
N LEU A 26 -12.95 -10.25 -4.61
CA LEU A 26 -13.82 -9.14 -4.21
C LEU A 26 -14.83 -9.57 -3.14
N GLU A 27 -15.45 -10.74 -3.32
CA GLU A 27 -16.37 -11.33 -2.33
C GLU A 27 -15.66 -11.66 -1.02
N ALA A 28 -14.43 -12.18 -1.08
CA ALA A 28 -13.60 -12.51 0.08
C ALA A 28 -13.12 -11.29 0.86
N GLY A 29 -13.18 -10.07 0.27
CA GLY A 29 -12.85 -8.83 0.99
C GLY A 29 -11.76 -7.97 0.35
N MET A 30 -11.29 -8.24 -0.87
CA MET A 30 -10.33 -7.36 -1.56
C MET A 30 -10.91 -5.96 -1.74
N ASP A 31 -10.17 -4.92 -1.33
CA ASP A 31 -10.52 -3.50 -1.48
C ASP A 31 -9.64 -2.80 -2.52
N VAL A 32 -8.38 -3.24 -2.65
CA VAL A 32 -7.39 -2.67 -3.56
C VAL A 32 -6.70 -3.78 -4.32
N ALA A 33 -6.61 -3.65 -5.64
CA ALA A 33 -5.81 -4.52 -6.50
C ALA A 33 -4.45 -3.87 -6.76
N ARG A 34 -3.37 -4.53 -6.36
CA ARG A 34 -2.00 -4.12 -6.67
C ARG A 34 -1.52 -4.80 -7.95
N LEU A 35 -1.04 -4.02 -8.89
CA LEU A 35 -0.37 -4.47 -10.11
C LEU A 35 1.14 -4.21 -9.96
N ASN A 36 1.93 -5.29 -9.88
CA ASN A 36 3.37 -5.20 -9.69
C ASN A 36 4.10 -5.10 -11.03
N PHE A 37 4.55 -3.91 -11.40
CA PHE A 37 5.26 -3.66 -12.67
C PHE A 37 6.69 -4.20 -12.72
N SER A 38 7.15 -4.89 -11.67
CA SER A 38 8.38 -5.70 -11.74
C SER A 38 8.21 -6.98 -12.56
N HIS A 39 6.96 -7.40 -12.82
CA HIS A 39 6.57 -8.63 -13.52
C HIS A 39 5.45 -8.34 -14.50
N GLY A 40 5.31 -9.22 -15.50
CA GLY A 40 4.30 -9.09 -16.53
C GLY A 40 4.63 -8.01 -17.59
N THR A 41 3.78 -7.94 -18.60
CA THR A 41 3.87 -6.96 -19.68
C THR A 41 2.80 -5.88 -19.56
N HIS A 42 2.93 -4.79 -20.30
CA HIS A 42 1.87 -3.77 -20.38
C HIS A 42 0.55 -4.36 -20.87
N THR A 43 0.58 -5.33 -21.77
CA THR A 43 -0.61 -6.03 -22.26
C THR A 43 -1.32 -6.78 -21.14
N ASP A 44 -0.56 -7.53 -20.31
CA ASP A 44 -1.11 -8.27 -19.17
C ASP A 44 -1.74 -7.30 -18.16
N HIS A 45 -1.05 -6.19 -17.86
CA HIS A 45 -1.56 -5.18 -16.94
C HIS A 45 -2.82 -4.48 -17.47
N ALA A 46 -2.90 -4.18 -18.78
CA ALA A 46 -4.10 -3.61 -19.39
C ALA A 46 -5.29 -4.57 -19.28
N GLN A 47 -5.08 -5.85 -19.56
CA GLN A 47 -6.11 -6.89 -19.43
C GLN A 47 -6.58 -7.04 -17.98
N ASN A 48 -5.65 -7.06 -17.02
CA ASN A 48 -5.98 -7.15 -15.60
C ASN A 48 -6.80 -5.93 -15.14
N ILE A 49 -6.44 -4.71 -15.57
CA ILE A 49 -7.21 -3.49 -15.26
C ILE A 49 -8.64 -3.60 -15.81
N ALA A 50 -8.79 -4.01 -17.07
CA ALA A 50 -10.11 -4.16 -17.69
C ALA A 50 -10.98 -5.19 -16.94
N THR A 51 -10.41 -6.34 -16.59
CA THR A 51 -11.10 -7.41 -15.85
C THR A 51 -11.51 -6.94 -14.44
N LEU A 52 -10.62 -6.25 -13.73
CA LEU A 52 -10.91 -5.67 -12.41
C LEU A 52 -12.04 -4.66 -12.46
N ARG A 53 -12.04 -3.77 -13.46
CA ARG A 53 -13.10 -2.77 -13.63
C ARG A 53 -14.46 -3.39 -13.96
N ALA A 54 -14.47 -4.41 -14.83
CA ALA A 54 -15.69 -5.14 -15.16
C ALA A 54 -16.27 -5.84 -13.92
N ALA A 55 -15.46 -6.56 -13.15
CA ALA A 55 -15.90 -7.24 -11.93
C ALA A 55 -16.38 -6.25 -10.85
N ALA A 56 -15.74 -5.09 -10.72
CA ALA A 56 -16.15 -4.05 -9.78
C ALA A 56 -17.52 -3.46 -10.13
N VAL A 57 -17.84 -3.31 -11.41
CA VAL A 57 -19.16 -2.86 -11.87
C VAL A 57 -20.21 -3.94 -11.62
N GLU A 58 -19.91 -5.20 -11.97
CA GLU A 58 -20.82 -6.34 -11.78
C GLU A 58 -21.22 -6.52 -10.30
N GLN A 59 -20.28 -6.31 -9.37
CA GLN A 59 -20.53 -6.45 -7.93
C GLN A 59 -20.92 -5.13 -7.22
N GLU A 60 -21.09 -4.06 -7.96
CA GLU A 60 -21.36 -2.71 -7.42
C GLU A 60 -20.37 -2.28 -6.31
N LYS A 61 -19.16 -2.85 -6.33
CA LYS A 61 -18.11 -2.63 -5.33
C LYS A 61 -16.96 -1.80 -5.90
N PRO A 62 -16.80 -0.53 -5.49
CA PRO A 62 -15.65 0.27 -5.91
C PRO A 62 -14.34 -0.39 -5.46
N ILE A 63 -13.40 -0.56 -6.39
CA ILE A 63 -12.06 -1.08 -6.13
C ILE A 63 -11.01 -0.07 -6.58
N ALA A 64 -9.99 0.16 -5.77
CA ALA A 64 -8.82 0.93 -6.19
C ALA A 64 -7.81 0.05 -6.92
N ILE A 65 -7.13 0.60 -7.92
CA ILE A 65 -5.99 -0.03 -8.60
C ILE A 65 -4.73 0.73 -8.22
N LEU A 66 -3.79 0.01 -7.59
CA LEU A 66 -2.47 0.50 -7.20
C LEU A 66 -1.43 -0.04 -8.19
N ALA A 67 -0.86 0.83 -9.02
CA ALA A 67 0.26 0.50 -9.88
C ALA A 67 1.57 0.65 -9.09
N ASP A 68 2.25 -0.46 -8.84
CA ASP A 68 3.48 -0.51 -8.06
C ASP A 68 4.69 -0.58 -9.00
N LEU A 69 5.42 0.53 -9.10
CA LEU A 69 6.58 0.69 -9.97
C LEU A 69 7.77 -0.12 -9.44
N GLN A 70 8.59 -0.64 -10.36
CA GLN A 70 9.72 -1.49 -10.02
C GLN A 70 10.79 -0.76 -9.20
N GLY A 71 11.10 0.49 -9.55
CA GLY A 71 12.23 1.23 -9.00
C GLY A 71 13.60 0.72 -9.48
N PRO A 72 14.69 1.31 -8.98
CA PRO A 72 16.06 0.98 -9.38
C PRO A 72 16.57 -0.31 -8.72
N LYS A 73 15.83 -1.42 -8.88
CA LYS A 73 16.24 -2.72 -8.32
C LYS A 73 17.47 -3.26 -9.05
N ILE A 74 18.57 -3.45 -8.30
CA ILE A 74 19.79 -4.07 -8.81
C ILE A 74 19.61 -5.58 -8.83
N ARG A 75 20.03 -6.25 -9.91
CA ARG A 75 19.88 -7.69 -10.07
C ARG A 75 21.14 -8.34 -10.63
N THR A 76 21.32 -9.62 -10.32
CA THR A 76 22.28 -10.49 -10.99
C THR A 76 21.85 -10.74 -12.43
N GLY A 77 22.79 -11.08 -13.29
CA GLY A 77 22.54 -11.51 -14.65
C GLY A 77 22.14 -12.99 -14.77
N PRO A 78 22.10 -13.50 -16.02
CA PRO A 78 21.79 -14.91 -16.31
C PRO A 78 22.91 -15.84 -15.87
N LEU A 79 22.57 -17.11 -15.67
CA LEU A 79 23.49 -18.20 -15.33
C LEU A 79 23.67 -19.17 -16.51
N ALA A 80 24.79 -19.84 -16.57
CA ALA A 80 25.04 -20.88 -17.56
C ALA A 80 24.06 -22.05 -17.37
N GLY A 81 23.36 -22.41 -18.45
CA GLY A 81 22.36 -23.49 -18.45
C GLY A 81 21.09 -23.17 -17.66
N SER A 82 20.82 -21.92 -17.29
CA SER A 82 19.62 -21.46 -16.55
C SER A 82 19.32 -22.26 -15.27
N ARG A 83 20.38 -22.82 -14.65
CA ARG A 83 20.25 -23.58 -13.40
C ARG A 83 20.83 -22.78 -12.24
N SER A 84 20.20 -22.91 -11.08
CA SER A 84 20.76 -22.33 -9.86
C SER A 84 22.15 -22.95 -9.54
N VAL A 85 23.06 -22.11 -9.05
CA VAL A 85 24.40 -22.51 -8.63
C VAL A 85 24.51 -22.43 -7.11
N LEU A 86 25.17 -23.42 -6.50
CA LEU A 86 25.39 -23.46 -5.06
C LEU A 86 26.64 -22.66 -4.72
N LEU A 87 26.51 -21.61 -3.91
CA LEU A 87 27.61 -20.89 -3.31
C LEU A 87 27.89 -21.45 -1.91
N ARG A 88 29.16 -21.69 -1.61
CA ARG A 88 29.60 -22.25 -0.31
C ARG A 88 30.27 -21.17 0.53
N ALA A 89 30.05 -21.16 1.83
CA ALA A 89 30.76 -20.26 2.75
C ALA A 89 32.28 -20.41 2.63
N GLY A 90 32.99 -19.29 2.73
CA GLY A 90 34.45 -19.20 2.60
C GLY A 90 34.96 -19.18 1.14
N GLN A 91 34.14 -19.49 0.14
CA GLN A 91 34.62 -19.42 -1.25
C GLN A 91 34.72 -17.97 -1.75
N ARG A 92 35.58 -17.75 -2.74
CA ARG A 92 35.60 -16.50 -3.51
C ARG A 92 34.48 -16.49 -4.55
N PHE A 93 33.83 -15.35 -4.68
CA PHE A 93 32.78 -15.11 -5.67
C PHE A 93 32.92 -13.72 -6.28
N VAL A 94 32.73 -13.58 -7.59
CA VAL A 94 32.94 -12.32 -8.30
C VAL A 94 31.60 -11.81 -8.85
N ILE A 95 31.25 -10.55 -8.52
CA ILE A 95 30.20 -9.83 -9.22
C ILE A 95 30.86 -8.90 -10.24
N THR A 96 30.49 -9.02 -11.51
CA THR A 96 31.10 -8.22 -12.59
C THR A 96 30.08 -7.44 -13.38
N THR A 97 30.48 -6.25 -13.86
CA THR A 97 29.68 -5.46 -14.81
C THR A 97 29.92 -5.83 -16.27
N ALA A 98 30.85 -6.77 -16.53
CA ALA A 98 31.02 -7.37 -17.85
C ALA A 98 29.87 -8.33 -18.16
N LYS A 99 29.49 -8.42 -19.44
CA LYS A 99 28.45 -9.35 -19.88
C LYS A 99 29.01 -10.77 -19.92
N VAL A 100 28.71 -11.55 -18.90
CA VAL A 100 29.09 -12.97 -18.80
C VAL A 100 27.89 -13.80 -18.35
N LEU A 101 27.85 -15.07 -18.77
CA LEU A 101 26.98 -16.06 -18.14
C LEU A 101 27.64 -16.46 -16.81
N GLY A 102 26.86 -16.37 -15.73
CA GLY A 102 27.36 -16.67 -14.39
C GLY A 102 27.48 -18.17 -14.12
N ASP A 103 28.27 -18.51 -13.11
CA ASP A 103 28.50 -19.86 -12.60
C ASP A 103 28.72 -19.83 -11.09
N SER A 104 29.25 -20.89 -10.49
CA SER A 104 29.57 -20.94 -9.06
C SER A 104 30.71 -20.04 -8.63
N THR A 105 31.43 -19.38 -9.55
CA THR A 105 32.55 -18.50 -9.27
C THR A 105 32.29 -17.02 -9.54
N ARG A 106 31.37 -16.73 -10.45
CA ARG A 106 31.04 -15.36 -10.86
C ARG A 106 29.61 -15.18 -11.34
N VAL A 107 29.11 -13.95 -11.30
CA VAL A 107 27.85 -13.54 -11.93
C VAL A 107 27.96 -12.12 -12.46
N SER A 108 27.27 -11.82 -13.57
CA SER A 108 27.17 -10.46 -14.07
C SER A 108 26.09 -9.65 -13.32
N THR A 109 26.18 -8.31 -13.41
CA THR A 109 25.13 -7.39 -13.04
C THR A 109 24.97 -6.30 -14.08
N VAL A 110 23.75 -5.82 -14.28
CA VAL A 110 23.46 -4.67 -15.16
C VAL A 110 23.79 -3.33 -14.51
N PHE A 111 24.03 -3.32 -13.19
CA PHE A 111 24.34 -2.11 -12.43
C PHE A 111 25.82 -1.72 -12.60
N ARG A 112 26.12 -1.01 -13.68
CA ARG A 112 27.50 -0.58 -14.03
C ARG A 112 28.22 0.21 -12.94
N PRO A 113 27.56 1.05 -12.10
CA PRO A 113 28.25 1.77 -11.04
C PRO A 113 28.75 0.88 -9.88
N LEU A 114 28.31 -0.37 -9.74
CA LEU A 114 28.61 -1.23 -8.60
C LEU A 114 30.08 -1.18 -8.13
N PRO A 115 31.10 -1.30 -9.01
CA PRO A 115 32.50 -1.28 -8.60
C PRO A 115 32.97 0.07 -8.02
N ARG A 116 32.24 1.16 -8.27
CA ARG A 116 32.55 2.50 -7.75
C ARG A 116 31.77 2.82 -6.46
N GLU A 117 30.74 2.08 -6.19
CA GLU A 117 29.85 2.30 -5.03
C GLU A 117 30.23 1.44 -3.82
N VAL A 118 31.00 0.34 -4.04
CA VAL A 118 31.36 -0.60 -2.97
C VAL A 118 32.84 -0.53 -2.62
N HIS A 119 33.15 -0.75 -1.35
CA HIS A 119 34.49 -0.72 -0.80
C HIS A 119 34.82 -2.03 -0.07
N ARG A 120 36.09 -2.27 0.23
CA ARG A 120 36.52 -3.43 1.03
C ARG A 120 35.86 -3.44 2.38
N GLY A 121 35.28 -4.60 2.74
CA GLY A 121 34.54 -4.80 3.97
C GLY A 121 33.02 -4.63 3.84
N ASP A 122 32.53 -4.00 2.77
CA ASP A 122 31.09 -3.83 2.53
C ASP A 122 30.38 -5.17 2.38
N ARG A 123 29.12 -5.20 2.82
CA ARG A 123 28.25 -6.35 2.69
C ARG A 123 27.42 -6.24 1.40
N ILE A 124 27.33 -7.35 0.69
CA ILE A 124 26.44 -7.51 -0.45
C ILE A 124 25.51 -8.68 -0.15
N LEU A 125 24.19 -8.44 -0.24
CA LEU A 125 23.19 -9.47 -0.03
C LEU A 125 22.56 -9.85 -1.36
N LEU A 126 22.42 -11.16 -1.60
CA LEU A 126 21.78 -11.72 -2.79
C LEU A 126 20.53 -12.51 -2.38
N SER A 127 19.57 -12.65 -3.30
CA SER A 127 18.35 -13.45 -3.09
C SER A 127 17.60 -13.04 -1.81
N ASP A 128 17.30 -11.75 -1.67
CA ASP A 128 16.58 -11.15 -0.55
C ASP A 128 17.23 -11.47 0.83
N GLY A 129 18.57 -11.47 0.84
CA GLY A 129 19.38 -11.64 2.05
C GLY A 129 19.76 -13.08 2.40
N LEU A 130 19.30 -14.07 1.64
CA LEU A 130 19.63 -15.48 1.89
C LEU A 130 21.11 -15.81 1.67
N ILE A 131 21.80 -15.06 0.81
CA ILE A 131 23.24 -15.21 0.55
C ILE A 131 23.91 -13.91 0.94
N GLU A 132 24.93 -14.00 1.78
CA GLU A 132 25.74 -12.87 2.20
C GLU A 132 27.15 -12.96 1.65
N LEU A 133 27.61 -11.87 1.03
CA LEU A 133 28.95 -11.68 0.52
C LEU A 133 29.63 -10.51 1.25
N ARG A 134 30.95 -10.60 1.44
CA ARG A 134 31.78 -9.51 1.93
C ARG A 134 32.78 -9.12 0.85
N VAL A 135 32.83 -7.85 0.51
CA VAL A 135 33.77 -7.33 -0.48
C VAL A 135 35.20 -7.42 0.04
N LEU A 136 36.06 -8.15 -0.68
CA LEU A 136 37.48 -8.25 -0.41
C LEU A 136 38.27 -7.15 -1.12
N LYS A 137 37.97 -6.93 -2.42
CA LYS A 137 38.61 -5.90 -3.24
C LYS A 137 37.81 -5.65 -4.52
N VAL A 138 38.05 -4.50 -5.11
CA VAL A 138 37.50 -4.11 -6.43
C VAL A 138 38.68 -4.06 -7.42
N ARG A 139 38.50 -4.64 -8.63
CA ARG A 139 39.48 -4.62 -9.71
C ARG A 139 38.79 -4.37 -11.05
N GLY A 140 38.88 -3.14 -11.56
CA GLY A 140 38.19 -2.77 -12.80
C GLY A 140 36.68 -3.00 -12.71
N PRO A 141 36.08 -3.82 -13.59
CA PRO A 141 34.65 -4.11 -13.59
C PRO A 141 34.23 -5.17 -12.55
N GLU A 142 35.19 -5.75 -11.82
CA GLU A 142 34.98 -6.88 -10.93
C GLU A 142 34.99 -6.47 -9.45
N VAL A 143 33.95 -6.92 -8.72
CA VAL A 143 33.87 -6.88 -7.27
C VAL A 143 34.13 -8.29 -6.76
N ILE A 144 35.28 -8.49 -6.15
CA ILE A 144 35.74 -9.78 -5.63
C ILE A 144 35.31 -9.88 -4.17
N CYS A 145 34.48 -10.88 -3.87
CA CYS A 145 33.89 -11.10 -2.57
C CYS A 145 34.31 -12.45 -1.98
N GLU A 146 34.14 -12.56 -0.67
CA GLU A 146 34.05 -13.81 0.07
C GLU A 146 32.61 -14.11 0.38
N VAL A 147 32.16 -15.34 0.21
CA VAL A 147 30.84 -15.81 0.61
C VAL A 147 30.85 -16.02 2.12
N ILE A 148 30.07 -15.25 2.84
CA ILE A 148 29.92 -15.39 4.30
C ILE A 148 28.83 -16.42 4.60
N ASN A 149 27.63 -16.23 4.04
CA ASN A 149 26.55 -17.20 4.08
C ASN A 149 26.24 -17.68 2.67
N GLY A 150 26.40 -18.98 2.45
CA GLY A 150 26.18 -19.61 1.16
C GLY A 150 24.71 -19.94 0.92
N GLY A 151 24.40 -20.39 -0.29
CA GLY A 151 23.06 -20.80 -0.70
C GLY A 151 22.93 -21.01 -2.20
N ALA A 152 21.74 -21.40 -2.65
CA ALA A 152 21.44 -21.57 -4.08
C ALA A 152 21.15 -20.20 -4.72
N LEU A 153 22.03 -19.74 -5.61
CA LEU A 153 21.85 -18.52 -6.40
C LEU A 153 21.16 -18.84 -7.72
N GLY A 154 19.97 -18.30 -7.94
CA GLY A 154 19.27 -18.33 -9.21
C GLY A 154 19.58 -17.14 -10.11
N GLU A 155 19.02 -17.14 -11.33
CA GLU A 155 19.14 -16.01 -12.28
C GLU A 155 18.35 -14.80 -11.82
N HIS A 156 18.82 -13.60 -12.19
CA HIS A 156 18.11 -12.33 -12.00
C HIS A 156 17.70 -12.02 -10.55
N LYS A 157 18.45 -12.54 -9.57
CA LYS A 157 18.19 -12.31 -8.15
C LYS A 157 18.59 -10.90 -7.71
N GLY A 158 17.86 -10.36 -6.74
CA GLY A 158 18.14 -9.05 -6.17
C GLY A 158 19.55 -8.97 -5.59
N ILE A 159 20.18 -7.81 -5.77
CA ILE A 159 21.41 -7.41 -5.10
C ILE A 159 21.09 -6.25 -4.19
N ASN A 160 21.25 -6.41 -2.89
CA ASN A 160 21.07 -5.37 -1.90
C ASN A 160 22.43 -4.97 -1.33
N LEU A 161 22.58 -3.69 -1.03
CA LEU A 161 23.82 -3.07 -0.57
C LEU A 161 23.54 -2.31 0.75
N PRO A 162 23.40 -3.03 1.89
CA PRO A 162 23.06 -2.42 3.16
C PRO A 162 24.08 -1.35 3.59
N GLY A 163 23.59 -0.17 3.98
CA GLY A 163 24.42 0.93 4.44
C GLY A 163 25.10 1.75 3.33
N ILE A 164 24.95 1.37 2.05
CA ILE A 164 25.55 2.11 0.93
C ILE A 164 24.52 3.06 0.33
N LYS A 165 24.81 4.37 0.39
CA LYS A 165 23.99 5.44 -0.20
C LYS A 165 24.17 5.51 -1.72
N LEU A 166 23.37 4.78 -2.47
CA LEU A 166 23.49 4.69 -3.93
C LEU A 166 23.06 6.00 -4.61
N LYS A 167 23.88 6.45 -5.57
CA LYS A 167 23.58 7.60 -6.44
C LYS A 167 22.77 7.18 -7.68
N VAL A 168 21.62 6.54 -7.48
CA VAL A 168 20.72 6.11 -8.56
C VAL A 168 19.48 7.00 -8.62
N PRO A 169 18.92 7.27 -9.82
CA PRO A 169 17.63 7.96 -9.93
C PRO A 169 16.53 7.17 -9.22
N ALA A 170 15.63 7.87 -8.53
CA ALA A 170 14.49 7.24 -7.86
C ALA A 170 13.53 6.57 -8.86
N LEU A 171 13.38 7.14 -10.06
CA LEU A 171 12.57 6.59 -11.15
C LEU A 171 13.45 6.28 -12.36
N THR A 172 13.51 5.03 -12.74
CA THR A 172 14.18 4.55 -13.95
C THR A 172 13.44 4.97 -15.22
N SER A 173 14.03 4.77 -16.40
CA SER A 173 13.32 4.98 -17.68
C SER A 173 12.08 4.09 -17.76
N LYS A 174 12.21 2.82 -17.36
CA LYS A 174 11.08 1.88 -17.29
C LYS A 174 9.97 2.38 -16.36
N ASP A 175 10.31 2.89 -15.17
CA ASP A 175 9.30 3.41 -14.23
C ASP A 175 8.52 4.59 -14.80
N ARG A 176 9.17 5.43 -15.62
CA ARG A 176 8.51 6.55 -16.30
C ARG A 176 7.53 6.07 -17.37
N GLU A 177 7.90 5.06 -18.14
CA GLU A 177 7.03 4.42 -19.15
C GLU A 177 5.86 3.71 -18.46
N ASP A 178 6.12 2.94 -17.41
CA ASP A 178 5.12 2.23 -16.61
C ASP A 178 4.13 3.20 -15.94
N LEU A 179 4.64 4.33 -15.42
CA LEU A 179 3.80 5.37 -14.81
C LEU A 179 2.84 5.96 -15.83
N VAL A 180 3.34 6.35 -17.01
CA VAL A 180 2.51 6.92 -18.09
C VAL A 180 1.47 5.89 -18.56
N PHE A 181 1.86 4.63 -18.71
CA PHE A 181 0.96 3.53 -19.04
C PHE A 181 -0.13 3.35 -17.98
N ALA A 182 0.24 3.28 -16.71
CA ALA A 182 -0.69 3.11 -15.60
C ALA A 182 -1.72 4.26 -15.52
N LEU A 183 -1.27 5.51 -15.72
CA LEU A 183 -2.13 6.69 -15.75
C LEU A 183 -3.11 6.66 -16.93
N LYS A 184 -2.66 6.22 -18.11
CA LYS A 184 -3.49 6.08 -19.31
C LYS A 184 -4.60 5.04 -19.10
N HIS A 185 -4.30 3.94 -18.41
CA HIS A 185 -5.24 2.86 -18.11
C HIS A 185 -6.04 3.08 -16.81
N GLY A 186 -5.94 4.25 -16.18
CA GLY A 186 -6.80 4.65 -15.07
C GLY A 186 -6.44 4.02 -13.73
N ALA A 187 -5.15 3.85 -13.43
CA ALA A 187 -4.69 3.54 -12.07
C ALA A 187 -5.13 4.63 -11.10
N ASP A 188 -5.60 4.23 -9.92
CA ASP A 188 -6.10 5.12 -8.88
C ASP A 188 -4.98 5.63 -7.97
N TYR A 189 -3.89 4.85 -7.83
CA TYR A 189 -2.69 5.15 -7.07
C TYR A 189 -1.44 4.68 -7.81
N ILE A 190 -0.34 5.39 -7.62
CA ILE A 190 1.00 4.96 -8.04
C ILE A 190 1.85 4.75 -6.80
N ALA A 191 2.44 3.56 -6.63
CA ALA A 191 3.45 3.32 -5.59
C ALA A 191 4.85 3.50 -6.19
N ALA A 192 5.63 4.39 -5.58
CA ALA A 192 7.02 4.65 -5.97
C ALA A 192 7.95 3.84 -5.07
N SER A 193 8.75 2.95 -5.67
CA SER A 193 9.70 2.10 -4.96
C SER A 193 11.00 2.83 -4.63
N PHE A 194 11.67 2.38 -3.58
CA PHE A 194 12.98 2.87 -3.12
C PHE A 194 13.03 4.39 -2.89
N VAL A 195 11.94 4.97 -2.36
CA VAL A 195 11.91 6.36 -1.93
C VAL A 195 12.89 6.56 -0.76
N ARG A 196 13.76 7.55 -0.87
CA ARG A 196 14.80 7.89 0.15
C ARG A 196 14.62 9.29 0.70
N ARG A 197 14.00 10.19 -0.07
CA ARG A 197 13.85 11.61 0.24
C ARG A 197 12.61 12.20 -0.43
N PRO A 198 12.12 13.38 0.02
CA PRO A 198 10.89 13.96 -0.52
C PRO A 198 10.96 14.27 -2.02
N GLU A 199 12.16 14.60 -2.56
CA GLU A 199 12.36 14.89 -3.99
C GLU A 199 12.00 13.70 -4.89
N ASP A 200 12.19 12.48 -4.40
CA ASP A 200 11.83 11.25 -5.12
C ASP A 200 10.30 11.17 -5.34
N VAL A 201 9.53 11.56 -4.32
CA VAL A 201 8.06 11.65 -4.41
C VAL A 201 7.62 12.80 -5.31
N LEU A 202 8.25 13.97 -5.16
CA LEU A 202 7.93 15.16 -5.95
C LEU A 202 8.21 14.95 -7.43
N LEU A 203 9.26 14.19 -7.78
CA LEU A 203 9.54 13.78 -9.15
C LEU A 203 8.38 12.95 -9.72
N ALA A 204 7.88 11.95 -8.98
CA ALA A 204 6.73 11.14 -9.41
C ALA A 204 5.47 12.02 -9.59
N LYS A 205 5.19 12.93 -8.64
CA LYS A 205 4.07 13.88 -8.75
C LYS A 205 4.18 14.78 -9.97
N THR A 206 5.37 15.28 -10.27
CA THR A 206 5.61 16.11 -11.47
C THR A 206 5.29 15.34 -12.76
N LEU A 207 5.66 14.07 -12.85
CA LEU A 207 5.32 13.23 -14.00
C LEU A 207 3.80 12.99 -14.12
N VAL A 208 3.12 12.76 -13.00
CA VAL A 208 1.65 12.64 -12.97
C VAL A 208 0.98 13.94 -13.46
N GLN A 209 1.45 15.08 -12.99
CA GLN A 209 0.94 16.40 -13.41
C GLN A 209 1.19 16.68 -14.89
N ARG A 210 2.38 16.35 -15.41
CA ARG A 210 2.71 16.47 -16.85
C ARG A 210 1.81 15.60 -17.73
N ALA A 211 1.33 14.47 -17.21
CA ALA A 211 0.33 13.63 -17.88
C ALA A 211 -1.12 14.15 -17.74
N GLY A 212 -1.32 15.36 -17.20
CA GLY A 212 -2.65 15.96 -16.99
C GLY A 212 -3.50 15.24 -15.94
N LYS A 213 -2.87 14.53 -15.01
CA LYS A 213 -3.55 13.72 -13.96
C LYS A 213 -3.24 14.26 -12.56
N ASN A 214 -4.00 13.76 -11.59
CA ASN A 214 -3.84 14.05 -10.16
C ASN A 214 -3.81 12.76 -9.32
N THR A 215 -3.26 11.69 -9.89
CA THR A 215 -3.18 10.38 -9.23
C THR A 215 -2.26 10.45 -8.02
N PRO A 216 -2.72 10.04 -6.82
CA PRO A 216 -1.93 10.07 -5.61
C PRO A 216 -0.72 9.15 -5.66
N ILE A 217 0.36 9.57 -4.98
CA ILE A 217 1.61 8.81 -4.85
C ILE A 217 1.71 8.18 -3.47
N ILE A 218 1.88 6.85 -3.44
CA ILE A 218 2.25 6.07 -2.26
C ILE A 218 3.76 5.88 -2.25
N ALA A 219 4.44 6.41 -1.23
CA ALA A 219 5.89 6.23 -1.08
C ALA A 219 6.18 4.88 -0.42
N LYS A 220 6.97 4.01 -1.06
CA LYS A 220 7.41 2.74 -0.47
C LYS A 220 8.68 2.99 0.34
N LEU A 221 8.60 2.68 1.63
CA LEU A 221 9.68 2.86 2.59
C LEU A 221 10.44 1.53 2.71
N GLU A 222 11.53 1.43 1.95
CA GLU A 222 12.32 0.21 1.73
C GLU A 222 13.78 0.38 2.15
N LYS A 223 14.19 1.62 2.46
CA LYS A 223 15.58 1.97 2.75
C LYS A 223 15.71 2.71 4.08
N PRO A 224 16.84 2.53 4.82
CA PRO A 224 17.11 3.26 6.05
C PRO A 224 17.04 4.78 5.89
N GLU A 225 17.51 5.33 4.75
CA GLU A 225 17.47 6.75 4.44
C GLU A 225 16.04 7.31 4.40
N ALA A 226 15.06 6.47 4.02
CA ALA A 226 13.66 6.88 4.06
C ALA A 226 13.17 7.11 5.50
N ILE A 227 13.73 6.40 6.48
CA ILE A 227 13.39 6.56 7.89
C ILE A 227 14.06 7.81 8.45
N GLU A 228 15.29 8.11 8.04
CA GLU A 228 15.97 9.37 8.38
C GLU A 228 15.20 10.60 7.88
N ASN A 229 14.55 10.50 6.70
CA ASN A 229 13.80 11.58 6.05
C ASN A 229 12.26 11.43 6.18
N LEU A 230 11.79 10.62 7.13
CA LEU A 230 10.39 10.17 7.20
C LEU A 230 9.39 11.31 7.17
N ASP A 231 9.56 12.33 8.00
CA ASP A 231 8.61 13.46 8.09
C ASP A 231 8.53 14.27 6.79
N ALA A 232 9.68 14.49 6.15
CA ALA A 232 9.73 15.22 4.88
C ALA A 232 9.06 14.40 3.75
N ILE A 233 9.25 13.07 3.74
CA ILE A 233 8.57 12.17 2.80
C ILE A 233 7.06 12.16 3.05
N LEU A 234 6.62 12.05 4.31
CA LEU A 234 5.21 12.10 4.69
C LEU A 234 4.54 13.43 4.31
N GLY A 235 5.27 14.54 4.41
CA GLY A 235 4.82 15.84 3.92
C GLY A 235 4.57 15.86 2.42
N ALA A 236 5.43 15.20 1.64
CA ALA A 236 5.37 15.16 0.18
C ALA A 236 4.42 14.09 -0.36
N ALA A 237 4.33 12.91 0.26
CA ALA A 237 3.55 11.76 -0.21
C ALA A 237 2.04 11.89 0.10
N ASP A 238 1.22 11.13 -0.62
CA ASP A 238 -0.23 11.05 -0.37
C ASP A 238 -0.60 9.83 0.50
N GLY A 239 0.32 8.90 0.67
CA GLY A 239 0.28 7.74 1.55
C GLY A 239 1.64 7.05 1.55
N VAL A 240 1.80 6.05 2.40
CA VAL A 240 3.05 5.28 2.50
C VAL A 240 2.77 3.78 2.55
N MET A 241 3.78 3.01 2.13
CA MET A 241 3.80 1.56 2.25
C MET A 241 5.04 1.13 3.04
N VAL A 242 4.83 0.39 4.12
CA VAL A 242 5.90 -0.25 4.89
C VAL A 242 6.22 -1.57 4.19
N ALA A 243 7.25 -1.59 3.36
CA ALA A 243 7.68 -2.76 2.60
C ALA A 243 8.70 -3.56 3.41
N ARG A 244 8.21 -4.37 4.35
CA ARG A 244 9.02 -5.03 5.39
C ARG A 244 10.05 -5.99 4.83
N GLY A 245 9.75 -6.66 3.72
CA GLY A 245 10.69 -7.57 3.06
C GLY A 245 11.96 -6.86 2.61
N ASP A 246 11.84 -5.81 1.80
CA ASP A 246 13.00 -5.04 1.33
C ASP A 246 13.67 -4.29 2.49
N LEU A 247 12.89 -3.73 3.44
CA LEU A 247 13.41 -3.02 4.60
C LEU A 247 14.26 -3.95 5.51
N GLY A 248 13.81 -5.21 5.71
CA GLY A 248 14.52 -6.20 6.53
C GLY A 248 15.80 -6.75 5.88
N VAL A 249 15.97 -6.55 4.57
CA VAL A 249 17.23 -6.84 3.87
C VAL A 249 18.20 -5.65 3.99
N GLU A 250 17.68 -4.43 4.06
CA GLU A 250 18.48 -3.20 4.10
C GLU A 250 18.86 -2.77 5.52
N MET A 251 18.20 -3.28 6.54
CA MET A 251 18.53 -3.08 7.96
C MET A 251 18.42 -4.39 8.75
N ASN A 252 18.87 -4.36 9.99
CA ASN A 252 18.77 -5.54 10.85
C ASN A 252 17.30 -5.92 11.07
N PRO A 253 16.91 -7.19 10.87
CA PRO A 253 15.53 -7.65 10.95
C PRO A 253 14.83 -7.32 12.27
N GLU A 254 15.55 -7.36 13.41
CA GLU A 254 15.01 -7.04 14.73
C GLU A 254 14.57 -5.57 14.87
N ARG A 255 15.02 -4.68 14.00
CA ARG A 255 14.59 -3.28 13.98
C ARG A 255 13.30 -3.04 13.23
N VAL A 256 12.94 -3.93 12.29
CA VAL A 256 11.78 -3.74 11.39
C VAL A 256 10.48 -3.54 12.15
N PRO A 257 10.13 -4.32 13.21
CA PRO A 257 8.88 -4.10 13.95
C PRO A 257 8.81 -2.72 14.63
N VAL A 258 9.93 -2.24 15.16
CA VAL A 258 10.01 -0.91 15.81
C VAL A 258 9.85 0.19 14.78
N VAL A 259 10.52 0.06 13.63
CA VAL A 259 10.42 1.00 12.51
C VAL A 259 9.02 1.03 11.93
N GLN A 260 8.35 -0.13 11.77
CA GLN A 260 6.93 -0.21 11.37
C GLN A 260 6.05 0.65 12.27
N LYS A 261 6.13 0.48 13.59
CA LYS A 261 5.35 1.27 14.57
C LYS A 261 5.65 2.77 14.46
N THR A 262 6.90 3.12 14.27
CA THR A 262 7.33 4.53 14.08
C THR A 262 6.71 5.11 12.81
N ILE A 263 6.79 4.41 11.68
CA ILE A 263 6.21 4.86 10.41
C ILE A 263 4.70 5.05 10.55
N ILE A 264 3.98 4.06 11.10
CA ILE A 264 2.53 4.11 11.25
C ILE A 264 2.14 5.31 12.13
N THR A 265 2.80 5.49 13.29
CA THR A 265 2.54 6.60 14.20
C THR A 265 2.77 7.96 13.54
N ARG A 266 3.89 8.12 12.82
CA ARG A 266 4.21 9.36 12.12
C ARG A 266 3.25 9.62 10.95
N ALA A 267 2.93 8.61 10.15
CA ALA A 267 1.99 8.73 9.05
C ALA A 267 0.59 9.18 9.51
N ARG A 268 0.10 8.64 10.64
CA ARG A 268 -1.15 9.10 11.27
C ARG A 268 -1.09 10.58 11.67
N HIS A 269 0.04 11.04 12.21
CA HIS A 269 0.24 12.46 12.50
C HIS A 269 0.13 13.32 11.23
N PHE A 270 0.72 12.88 10.13
CA PHE A 270 0.62 13.53 8.81
C PHE A 270 -0.69 13.26 8.07
N ARG A 271 -1.61 12.46 8.64
CA ARG A 271 -2.89 12.04 8.02
C ARG A 271 -2.68 11.36 6.67
N ARG A 272 -1.68 10.51 6.59
CA ARG A 272 -1.37 9.72 5.41
C ARG A 272 -1.78 8.28 5.64
N PRO A 273 -2.54 7.66 4.71
CA PRO A 273 -2.85 6.25 4.82
C PRO A 273 -1.58 5.39 4.75
N VAL A 274 -1.57 4.32 5.53
CA VAL A 274 -0.45 3.37 5.64
C VAL A 274 -0.88 2.00 5.18
N ILE A 275 -0.11 1.42 4.27
CA ILE A 275 -0.22 0.03 3.86
C ILE A 275 0.93 -0.74 4.52
N THR A 276 0.64 -1.72 5.37
CA THR A 276 1.66 -2.66 5.87
C THR A 276 1.73 -3.86 4.94
N ALA A 277 2.92 -4.12 4.41
CA ALA A 277 3.13 -4.99 3.26
C ALA A 277 4.22 -6.03 3.50
N THR A 278 4.13 -7.12 2.74
CA THR A 278 5.05 -8.27 2.65
C THR A 278 5.06 -9.18 3.87
N GLN A 279 5.17 -10.48 3.62
CA GLN A 279 5.28 -11.53 4.63
C GLN A 279 4.17 -11.48 5.68
N MET A 280 2.92 -11.21 5.24
CA MET A 280 1.77 -11.15 6.15
C MET A 280 1.20 -12.55 6.44
N LEU A 281 0.89 -13.31 5.36
CA LEU A 281 0.41 -14.68 5.43
C LEU A 281 1.20 -15.56 4.44
N GLU A 282 2.51 -15.39 4.38
CA GLU A 282 3.43 -15.96 3.38
C GLU A 282 3.30 -17.48 3.26
N SER A 283 3.11 -18.19 4.39
CA SER A 283 2.92 -19.64 4.39
C SER A 283 1.65 -20.08 3.64
N MET A 284 0.68 -19.17 3.46
CA MET A 284 -0.53 -19.46 2.68
C MET A 284 -0.31 -19.46 1.16
N THR A 285 0.89 -19.19 0.68
CA THR A 285 1.27 -19.48 -0.70
C THR A 285 1.18 -20.99 -0.98
N GLU A 286 1.55 -21.81 -0.01
CA GLU A 286 1.60 -23.27 -0.12
C GLU A 286 0.59 -23.99 0.78
N ASN A 287 0.12 -23.36 1.86
CA ASN A 287 -0.75 -23.97 2.87
C ASN A 287 -2.11 -23.28 2.95
N PRO A 288 -3.21 -24.02 3.25
CA PRO A 288 -4.56 -23.44 3.34
C PRO A 288 -4.80 -22.64 4.64
N ARG A 289 -3.86 -22.65 5.56
CA ARG A 289 -3.91 -21.94 6.85
C ARG A 289 -2.57 -21.28 7.15
N PRO A 290 -2.57 -20.08 7.76
CA PRO A 290 -1.34 -19.42 8.17
C PRO A 290 -0.77 -20.06 9.44
N THR A 291 0.48 -19.71 9.71
CA THR A 291 1.07 -19.95 11.04
C THR A 291 0.46 -19.04 12.10
N ARG A 292 0.63 -19.39 13.37
CA ARG A 292 0.19 -18.53 14.49
C ARG A 292 0.93 -17.20 14.51
N ALA A 293 2.22 -17.21 14.15
CA ALA A 293 3.05 -16.01 14.09
C ALA A 293 2.53 -15.02 13.02
N GLU A 294 2.14 -15.52 11.85
CA GLU A 294 1.58 -14.69 10.78
C GLU A 294 0.21 -14.11 11.18
N ALA A 295 -0.67 -14.90 11.79
CA ALA A 295 -1.95 -14.39 12.28
C ALA A 295 -1.75 -13.29 13.34
N SER A 296 -0.78 -13.48 14.25
CA SER A 296 -0.39 -12.48 15.24
C SER A 296 0.20 -11.23 14.59
N ASP A 297 0.99 -11.38 13.54
CA ASP A 297 1.61 -10.26 12.82
C ASP A 297 0.56 -9.39 12.10
N VAL A 298 -0.43 -10.00 11.43
CA VAL A 298 -1.56 -9.27 10.85
C VAL A 298 -2.32 -8.49 11.92
N ALA A 299 -2.69 -9.14 13.04
CA ALA A 299 -3.39 -8.49 14.15
C ALA A 299 -2.58 -7.31 14.71
N ASN A 300 -1.27 -7.50 14.94
CA ASN A 300 -0.39 -6.43 15.40
C ASN A 300 -0.31 -5.25 14.42
N ALA A 301 -0.29 -5.49 13.12
CA ALA A 301 -0.33 -4.40 12.13
C ALA A 301 -1.62 -3.57 12.23
N ILE A 302 -2.75 -4.21 12.55
CA ILE A 302 -4.03 -3.52 12.81
C ILE A 302 -3.97 -2.73 14.12
N PHE A 303 -3.49 -3.33 15.20
CA PHE A 303 -3.32 -2.66 16.50
C PHE A 303 -2.36 -1.47 16.43
N ASP A 304 -1.30 -1.55 15.62
CA ASP A 304 -0.39 -0.44 15.35
C ASP A 304 -1.10 0.73 14.65
N GLY A 305 -2.23 0.48 13.99
CA GLY A 305 -3.06 1.48 13.32
C GLY A 305 -2.83 1.57 11.82
N SER A 306 -2.45 0.48 11.14
CA SER A 306 -2.41 0.41 9.67
C SER A 306 -3.79 0.69 9.07
N ASP A 307 -3.85 1.39 7.94
CA ASP A 307 -5.09 1.61 7.19
C ASP A 307 -5.41 0.41 6.30
N ALA A 308 -4.37 -0.25 5.81
CA ALA A 308 -4.50 -1.43 4.98
C ALA A 308 -3.34 -2.41 5.24
N VAL A 309 -3.61 -3.68 4.97
CA VAL A 309 -2.61 -4.76 4.96
C VAL A 309 -2.58 -5.40 3.57
N MET A 310 -1.41 -5.89 3.13
CA MET A 310 -1.22 -6.35 1.76
C MET A 310 -0.80 -7.81 1.69
N LEU A 311 -1.48 -8.55 0.80
CA LEU A 311 -1.09 -9.87 0.33
C LEU A 311 -0.27 -9.75 -0.97
N SER A 312 0.85 -10.43 -1.04
CA SER A 312 1.82 -10.42 -2.16
C SER A 312 1.75 -11.72 -2.96
N ALA A 313 2.65 -12.66 -2.72
CA ALA A 313 2.69 -13.95 -3.38
C ALA A 313 1.45 -14.80 -3.05
N GLU A 314 0.88 -14.64 -1.87
CA GLU A 314 -0.31 -15.34 -1.38
C GLU A 314 -1.48 -15.23 -2.36
N THR A 315 -1.66 -14.05 -2.98
CA THR A 315 -2.72 -13.82 -3.98
C THR A 315 -2.21 -13.82 -5.42
N ALA A 316 -0.92 -13.50 -5.65
CA ALA A 316 -0.37 -13.39 -6.99
C ALA A 316 -0.04 -14.75 -7.63
N SER A 317 0.53 -15.68 -6.87
CA SER A 317 1.05 -16.97 -7.34
C SER A 317 0.75 -18.15 -6.40
N GLY A 318 0.22 -17.88 -5.21
CA GLY A 318 -0.10 -18.90 -4.21
C GLY A 318 -1.21 -19.87 -4.66
N LYS A 319 -1.27 -21.01 -4.00
CA LYS A 319 -2.28 -22.06 -4.25
C LYS A 319 -3.66 -21.71 -3.67
N TYR A 320 -3.72 -20.80 -2.68
CA TYR A 320 -4.91 -20.51 -1.87
C TYR A 320 -5.26 -19.02 -1.82
N PRO A 321 -5.40 -18.32 -2.98
CA PRO A 321 -5.55 -16.87 -3.01
C PRO A 321 -6.83 -16.37 -2.32
N VAL A 322 -7.95 -17.04 -2.49
CA VAL A 322 -9.23 -16.64 -1.88
C VAL A 322 -9.24 -16.90 -0.38
N GLU A 323 -8.70 -18.05 0.02
CA GLU A 323 -8.57 -18.46 1.42
C GLU A 323 -7.65 -17.49 2.19
N ALA A 324 -6.58 -16.99 1.54
CA ALA A 324 -5.68 -16.00 2.12
C ALA A 324 -6.39 -14.66 2.38
N VAL A 325 -7.19 -14.17 1.42
CA VAL A 325 -8.00 -12.95 1.60
C VAL A 325 -9.04 -13.14 2.69
N SER A 326 -9.76 -14.27 2.68
CA SER A 326 -10.78 -14.60 3.68
C SER A 326 -10.18 -14.73 5.09
N MET A 327 -8.98 -15.32 5.21
CA MET A 327 -8.27 -15.44 6.49
C MET A 327 -7.86 -14.06 6.99
N MET A 328 -7.27 -13.24 6.13
CA MET A 328 -6.88 -11.87 6.47
C MET A 328 -8.08 -11.05 6.93
N ALA A 329 -9.22 -11.16 6.24
CA ALA A 329 -10.46 -10.48 6.63
C ALA A 329 -10.90 -10.87 8.04
N ARG A 330 -10.94 -12.18 8.36
CA ARG A 330 -11.31 -12.65 9.69
C ARG A 330 -10.35 -12.19 10.78
N ILE A 331 -9.01 -12.21 10.53
CA ILE A 331 -8.04 -11.72 11.51
C ILE A 331 -8.25 -10.23 11.79
N ILE A 332 -8.54 -9.44 10.74
CA ILE A 332 -8.82 -8.01 10.88
C ILE A 332 -10.09 -7.80 11.70
N GLU A 333 -11.18 -8.52 11.38
CA GLU A 333 -12.47 -8.44 12.09
C GLU A 333 -12.31 -8.76 13.57
N GLU A 334 -11.59 -9.81 13.94
CA GLU A 334 -11.29 -10.17 15.33
C GLU A 334 -10.43 -9.11 16.04
N ALA A 335 -9.41 -8.60 15.35
CA ALA A 335 -8.56 -7.55 15.92
C ALA A 335 -9.35 -6.24 16.15
N GLU A 336 -10.22 -5.86 15.22
CA GLU A 336 -11.04 -4.65 15.33
C GLU A 336 -12.20 -4.77 16.32
N ALA A 337 -12.68 -5.99 16.60
CA ALA A 337 -13.72 -6.27 17.59
C ALA A 337 -13.18 -6.33 19.03
N SER A 338 -11.87 -6.41 19.19
CA SER A 338 -11.25 -6.46 20.53
C SER A 338 -11.29 -5.07 21.22
N ASP A 339 -11.31 -5.07 22.56
CA ASP A 339 -11.25 -3.84 23.37
C ASP A 339 -9.86 -3.15 23.33
N TRP A 340 -9.04 -3.48 22.33
CA TRP A 340 -7.72 -2.87 22.18
C TRP A 340 -7.86 -1.40 21.81
N GLU A 341 -7.46 -0.52 22.72
CA GLU A 341 -7.39 0.91 22.42
C GLU A 341 -6.32 1.17 21.36
N SER A 342 -6.73 1.66 20.19
CA SER A 342 -5.80 2.17 19.19
C SER A 342 -4.89 3.22 19.83
N PRO A 343 -3.58 3.24 19.49
CA PRO A 343 -2.64 4.19 20.09
C PRO A 343 -3.19 5.62 20.11
N ARG A 344 -3.13 6.26 21.28
CA ARG A 344 -3.65 7.59 21.49
C ARG A 344 -3.09 8.56 20.45
N ARG A 345 -3.94 9.44 19.99
CA ARG A 345 -3.60 10.48 19.03
C ARG A 345 -2.56 11.43 19.61
N VAL A 346 -1.57 11.81 18.80
CA VAL A 346 -0.68 12.92 19.12
C VAL A 346 -1.50 14.21 18.98
N PRO A 347 -1.69 15.01 20.03
CA PRO A 347 -2.40 16.29 19.94
C PRO A 347 -1.68 17.21 18.93
N LEU A 348 -2.44 17.87 18.08
CA LEU A 348 -1.92 18.90 17.18
C LEU A 348 -2.01 20.25 17.89
N GLU A 349 -0.97 21.04 17.82
CA GLU A 349 -0.92 22.35 18.47
C GLU A 349 -1.98 23.34 17.96
N LYS A 350 -2.41 23.20 16.69
CA LYS A 350 -3.50 24.00 16.09
C LYS A 350 -4.33 23.16 15.12
N LEU A 351 -5.59 22.95 15.44
CA LEU A 351 -6.55 22.30 14.55
C LEU A 351 -7.08 23.30 13.52
N LYS A 352 -7.22 22.85 12.26
CA LYS A 352 -7.96 23.56 11.22
C LYS A 352 -9.45 23.22 11.32
N VAL A 353 -10.33 24.06 10.76
CA VAL A 353 -11.79 23.86 10.80
C VAL A 353 -12.18 22.44 10.38
N ALA A 354 -11.64 21.93 9.29
CA ALA A 354 -11.93 20.59 8.79
C ALA A 354 -11.57 19.47 9.78
N GLU A 355 -10.52 19.66 10.54
CA GLU A 355 -10.03 18.74 11.54
C GLU A 355 -10.93 18.75 12.77
N THR A 356 -11.29 19.96 13.23
CA THR A 356 -12.22 20.14 14.35
C THR A 356 -13.57 19.48 14.05
N VAL A 357 -14.13 19.71 12.85
CA VAL A 357 -15.41 19.10 12.46
C VAL A 357 -15.31 17.56 12.44
N ALA A 358 -14.22 17.02 11.88
CA ALA A 358 -14.00 15.57 11.84
C ALA A 358 -13.81 14.97 13.26
N GLU A 359 -13.14 15.67 14.16
CA GLU A 359 -12.98 15.25 15.55
C GLU A 359 -14.30 15.26 16.31
N LEU A 360 -15.04 16.38 16.20
CA LEU A 360 -16.33 16.52 16.86
C LEU A 360 -17.34 15.47 16.43
N VAL A 361 -17.45 15.17 15.12
CA VAL A 361 -18.39 14.13 14.65
C VAL A 361 -17.98 12.74 15.14
N CYS A 362 -16.69 12.44 15.20
CA CYS A 362 -16.19 11.17 15.75
C CYS A 362 -16.43 11.06 17.26
N HIS A 363 -16.26 12.14 18.01
CA HIS A 363 -16.62 12.18 19.42
C HIS A 363 -18.13 11.99 19.60
N ALA A 364 -18.94 12.80 18.94
CA ALA A 364 -20.41 12.72 19.00
C ALA A 364 -20.94 11.34 18.57
N SER A 365 -20.24 10.64 17.66
CA SER A 365 -20.66 9.30 17.23
C SER A 365 -20.70 8.28 18.36
N ARG A 366 -19.84 8.42 19.37
CA ARG A 366 -19.83 7.58 20.57
C ARG A 366 -20.93 8.01 21.54
N GLU A 367 -21.00 9.30 21.87
CA GLU A 367 -21.94 9.85 22.85
C GLU A 367 -23.40 9.63 22.42
N LEU A 368 -23.69 9.79 21.14
CA LEU A 368 -25.04 9.64 20.58
C LEU A 368 -25.33 8.21 20.07
N HIS A 369 -24.41 7.26 20.30
CA HIS A 369 -24.51 5.90 19.78
C HIS A 369 -24.94 5.85 18.31
N MET A 370 -24.28 6.68 17.47
CA MET A 370 -24.63 6.77 16.06
C MET A 370 -24.46 5.44 15.35
N ARG A 371 -25.32 5.18 14.36
CA ARG A 371 -25.23 4.00 13.53
C ARG A 371 -24.09 4.07 12.51
N LEU A 372 -23.86 5.28 11.95
CA LEU A 372 -22.80 5.57 10.98
C LEU A 372 -22.58 7.09 10.84
N ILE A 373 -21.51 7.45 10.13
CA ILE A 373 -21.24 8.82 9.69
C ILE A 373 -21.39 8.88 8.16
N ALA A 374 -22.34 9.69 7.67
CA ALA A 374 -22.55 9.98 6.24
C ALA A 374 -21.69 11.17 5.84
N VAL A 375 -20.78 10.99 4.89
CA VAL A 375 -19.84 12.02 4.43
C VAL A 375 -20.13 12.36 2.97
N PHE A 376 -20.29 13.63 2.65
CA PHE A 376 -20.42 14.11 1.27
C PHE A 376 -19.11 14.75 0.83
N THR A 377 -18.53 14.25 -0.28
CA THR A 377 -17.21 14.68 -0.73
C THR A 377 -17.02 14.54 -2.25
N HIS A 378 -16.42 15.54 -2.89
CA HIS A 378 -16.02 15.47 -4.30
C HIS A 378 -14.61 14.86 -4.48
N SER A 379 -13.68 15.17 -3.59
CA SER A 379 -12.26 14.79 -3.70
C SER A 379 -11.83 13.65 -2.77
N GLY A 380 -12.73 13.18 -1.87
CA GLY A 380 -12.40 12.24 -0.80
C GLY A 380 -11.76 12.89 0.43
N PHE A 381 -11.52 14.21 0.41
CA PHE A 381 -10.83 14.90 1.50
C PHE A 381 -11.58 14.78 2.84
N THR A 382 -12.90 15.07 2.86
CA THR A 382 -13.71 15.00 4.08
C THR A 382 -13.75 13.57 4.65
N ALA A 383 -13.93 12.55 3.78
CA ALA A 383 -13.93 11.15 4.20
C ALA A 383 -12.59 10.75 4.83
N ARG A 384 -11.47 11.18 4.24
CA ARG A 384 -10.13 10.94 4.80
C ARG A 384 -9.95 11.66 6.14
N MET A 385 -10.43 12.89 6.29
CA MET A 385 -10.34 13.62 7.56
C MET A 385 -11.09 12.88 8.66
N VAL A 386 -12.33 12.47 8.44
CA VAL A 386 -13.10 11.69 9.41
C VAL A 386 -12.44 10.34 9.71
N SER A 387 -11.96 9.63 8.69
CA SER A 387 -11.24 8.35 8.83
C SER A 387 -10.01 8.46 9.75
N CYS A 388 -9.25 9.56 9.68
CA CYS A 388 -8.07 9.76 10.52
C CYS A 388 -8.37 9.76 12.02
N TYR A 389 -9.61 10.05 12.43
CA TYR A 389 -10.07 10.06 13.81
C TYR A 389 -10.58 8.70 14.29
N ARG A 390 -10.57 7.70 13.41
CA ARG A 390 -10.93 6.31 13.73
C ARG A 390 -12.27 6.18 14.49
N PRO A 391 -13.40 6.66 13.92
CA PRO A 391 -14.70 6.45 14.57
C PRO A 391 -14.99 4.95 14.68
N ALA A 392 -15.64 4.54 15.77
CA ALA A 392 -16.04 3.15 15.96
C ALA A 392 -17.16 2.71 14.98
N VAL A 393 -17.81 3.68 14.33
CA VAL A 393 -18.91 3.45 13.38
C VAL A 393 -18.44 3.59 11.93
N PRO A 394 -19.11 2.92 10.97
CA PRO A 394 -18.78 3.03 9.54
C PRO A 394 -18.89 4.46 9.01
N ILE A 395 -18.03 4.78 8.02
CA ILE A 395 -18.09 6.04 7.27
C ILE A 395 -18.65 5.74 5.89
N ILE A 396 -19.88 6.17 5.61
CA ILE A 396 -20.48 6.05 4.28
C ILE A 396 -20.16 7.32 3.50
N ALA A 397 -19.28 7.21 2.50
CA ALA A 397 -18.81 8.37 1.76
C ALA A 397 -19.51 8.50 0.40
N PHE A 398 -20.38 9.48 0.28
CA PHE A 398 -21.12 9.81 -0.92
C PHE A 398 -20.30 10.71 -1.85
N SER A 399 -20.13 10.29 -3.11
CA SER A 399 -19.43 11.09 -4.12
C SER A 399 -20.00 10.86 -5.53
N PRO A 400 -20.18 11.92 -6.34
CA PRO A 400 -20.54 11.76 -7.75
C PRO A 400 -19.36 11.24 -8.58
N GLU A 401 -18.13 11.52 -8.15
CA GLU A 401 -16.90 11.23 -8.88
C GLU A 401 -16.48 9.77 -8.77
N SER A 402 -16.51 9.02 -9.89
CA SER A 402 -16.13 7.60 -9.89
C SER A 402 -14.67 7.36 -9.48
N ALA A 403 -13.74 8.21 -9.92
CA ALA A 403 -12.33 8.13 -9.53
C ALA A 403 -12.15 8.35 -8.02
N THR A 404 -12.89 9.27 -7.42
CA THR A 404 -12.87 9.53 -5.98
C THR A 404 -13.40 8.32 -5.21
N ARG A 405 -14.53 7.72 -5.65
CA ARG A 405 -15.08 6.51 -5.02
C ARG A 405 -14.08 5.37 -5.03
N ARG A 406 -13.39 5.13 -6.16
CA ARG A 406 -12.35 4.10 -6.25
C ARG A 406 -11.19 4.37 -5.30
N ARG A 407 -10.70 5.62 -5.26
CA ARG A 407 -9.60 6.00 -4.34
C ARG A 407 -10.00 5.83 -2.88
N MET A 408 -11.22 6.13 -2.52
CA MET A 408 -11.70 5.95 -1.15
C MET A 408 -11.75 4.48 -0.70
N ALA A 409 -11.67 3.50 -1.60
CA ALA A 409 -11.57 2.09 -1.24
C ALA A 409 -10.31 1.73 -0.45
N LEU A 410 -9.24 2.54 -0.51
CA LEU A 410 -8.04 2.38 0.33
C LEU A 410 -8.19 3.02 1.72
N ILE A 411 -9.18 3.89 1.93
CA ILE A 411 -9.28 4.68 3.15
C ILE A 411 -9.96 3.88 4.26
N TRP A 412 -9.32 3.82 5.42
CA TRP A 412 -9.80 3.09 6.60
C TRP A 412 -11.24 3.50 6.99
N GLY A 413 -12.09 2.52 7.27
CA GLY A 413 -13.46 2.71 7.72
C GLY A 413 -14.43 3.28 6.67
N VAL A 414 -13.95 3.63 5.47
CA VAL A 414 -14.76 4.27 4.43
C VAL A 414 -15.41 3.24 3.51
N MET A 415 -16.72 3.38 3.31
CA MET A 415 -17.52 2.69 2.30
C MET A 415 -17.99 3.72 1.26
N PRO A 416 -17.39 3.76 0.07
CA PRO A 416 -17.80 4.74 -0.95
C PRO A 416 -19.13 4.36 -1.59
N ARG A 417 -19.99 5.38 -1.83
CA ARG A 417 -21.28 5.25 -2.50
C ARG A 417 -21.46 6.31 -3.57
N HIS A 418 -22.16 5.94 -4.63
CA HIS A 418 -22.53 6.89 -5.67
C HIS A 418 -23.71 7.76 -5.22
N ILE A 419 -23.62 9.04 -5.55
CA ILE A 419 -24.70 10.01 -5.44
C ILE A 419 -24.64 10.95 -6.65
N PRO A 420 -25.75 11.44 -7.19
CA PRO A 420 -25.75 12.54 -8.13
C PRO A 420 -25.08 13.80 -7.55
N ASN A 421 -24.67 14.71 -8.41
CA ASN A 421 -24.05 15.95 -7.97
C ASN A 421 -25.07 16.82 -7.20
N VAL A 422 -24.81 17.05 -5.92
CA VAL A 422 -25.68 17.87 -5.06
C VAL A 422 -24.99 19.22 -4.85
N GLN A 423 -25.72 20.31 -5.16
CA GLN A 423 -25.18 21.66 -5.07
C GLN A 423 -25.60 22.40 -3.78
N LYS A 424 -26.66 21.95 -3.11
CA LYS A 424 -27.20 22.58 -1.90
C LYS A 424 -27.11 21.66 -0.70
N ILE A 425 -26.86 22.24 0.47
CA ILE A 425 -26.81 21.51 1.75
C ILE A 425 -28.23 21.04 2.15
N ASP A 426 -29.23 21.87 1.86
CA ASP A 426 -30.58 21.54 2.10
C ASP A 426 -30.98 20.29 1.27
N GLY A 427 -31.40 19.27 1.94
CA GLY A 427 -31.69 17.98 1.32
C GLY A 427 -30.62 16.90 1.44
N LEU A 428 -29.40 17.19 1.89
CA LEU A 428 -28.38 16.16 2.11
C LEU A 428 -28.84 15.07 3.09
N ALA A 429 -29.60 15.48 4.14
CA ALA A 429 -30.15 14.55 5.11
C ALA A 429 -31.17 13.60 4.44
N ALA A 430 -32.10 14.14 3.66
CA ALA A 430 -33.12 13.34 2.97
C ALA A 430 -32.47 12.38 1.93
N ILE A 431 -31.46 12.84 1.21
CA ILE A 431 -30.75 12.01 0.23
C ILE A 431 -29.99 10.88 0.94
N ALA A 432 -29.27 11.21 2.03
CA ALA A 432 -28.54 10.21 2.82
C ALA A 432 -29.54 9.18 3.38
N GLU A 433 -30.57 9.64 4.05
CA GLU A 433 -31.59 8.79 4.66
C GLU A 433 -32.21 7.83 3.63
N LYS A 434 -32.72 8.36 2.50
CA LYS A 434 -33.28 7.54 1.44
C LYS A 434 -32.31 6.42 1.01
N ARG A 435 -31.05 6.76 0.70
CA ARG A 435 -30.08 5.80 0.20
C ARG A 435 -29.68 4.77 1.26
N LEU A 436 -29.52 5.22 2.51
CA LEU A 436 -29.14 4.35 3.62
C LEU A 436 -30.25 3.37 4.01
N LEU A 437 -31.52 3.79 3.90
CA LEU A 437 -32.70 2.92 4.10
C LEU A 437 -32.81 1.89 2.98
N GLU A 438 -32.65 2.31 1.70
CA GLU A 438 -32.64 1.41 0.53
C GLU A 438 -31.60 0.31 0.69
N GLU A 439 -30.37 0.65 1.15
CA GLU A 439 -29.28 -0.30 1.39
C GLU A 439 -29.39 -1.05 2.74
N ARG A 440 -30.44 -0.79 3.54
CA ARG A 440 -30.67 -1.38 4.87
C ARG A 440 -29.51 -1.17 5.87
N LEU A 441 -28.78 -0.09 5.72
CA LEU A 441 -27.68 0.29 6.61
C LEU A 441 -28.17 0.97 7.89
N VAL A 442 -29.37 1.56 7.84
CA VAL A 442 -30.04 2.24 8.96
C VAL A 442 -31.50 1.81 9.06
N ARG A 443 -32.09 2.09 10.22
CA ARG A 443 -33.56 1.89 10.52
C ARG A 443 -34.15 3.20 11.07
N LYS A 444 -35.46 3.34 11.03
CA LYS A 444 -36.16 4.45 11.68
C LYS A 444 -35.80 4.55 13.16
N GLY A 445 -35.44 5.73 13.61
CA GLY A 445 -34.94 6.01 14.96
C GLY A 445 -33.44 5.98 15.13
N ASP A 446 -32.69 5.41 14.17
CA ASP A 446 -31.21 5.46 14.21
C ASP A 446 -30.70 6.91 14.09
N VAL A 447 -29.65 7.23 14.82
CA VAL A 447 -28.94 8.52 14.71
C VAL A 447 -27.75 8.39 13.77
N ILE A 448 -27.59 9.34 12.86
CA ILE A 448 -26.43 9.44 11.97
C ILE A 448 -25.77 10.82 12.05
N GLY A 449 -24.45 10.86 11.85
CA GLY A 449 -23.74 12.11 11.62
C GLY A 449 -23.66 12.42 10.12
N ILE A 450 -23.92 13.65 9.72
CA ILE A 450 -23.76 14.10 8.33
C ILE A 450 -22.65 15.13 8.29
N VAL A 451 -21.65 14.94 7.43
CA VAL A 451 -20.47 15.82 7.29
C VAL A 451 -20.28 16.22 5.84
N ALA A 452 -20.09 17.50 5.59
CA ALA A 452 -19.88 18.04 4.24
C ALA A 452 -18.96 19.27 4.24
N GLY A 453 -18.54 19.66 3.05
CA GLY A 453 -17.88 20.96 2.82
C GLY A 453 -18.84 21.94 2.14
N THR A 454 -18.94 23.15 2.63
CA THR A 454 -19.76 24.23 2.05
C THR A 454 -18.89 25.46 1.72
N PRO A 455 -19.07 26.12 0.56
CA PRO A 455 -19.94 25.75 -0.56
C PRO A 455 -19.58 24.38 -1.15
N MET A 456 -20.63 23.65 -1.61
CA MET A 456 -20.45 22.34 -2.22
C MET A 456 -19.54 22.43 -3.47
N GLY A 457 -18.72 21.41 -3.70
CA GLY A 457 -17.81 21.35 -4.86
C GLY A 457 -16.44 22.02 -4.66
N ILE A 458 -16.23 22.83 -3.63
CA ILE A 458 -14.92 23.42 -3.31
C ILE A 458 -14.07 22.36 -2.56
N ARG A 459 -12.87 22.09 -3.10
CA ARG A 459 -11.96 21.12 -2.50
C ARG A 459 -11.37 21.63 -1.18
N GLY A 460 -11.29 20.74 -0.17
CA GLY A 460 -10.63 21.04 1.10
C GLY A 460 -11.49 21.79 2.12
N THR A 461 -12.76 22.07 1.82
CA THR A 461 -13.71 22.65 2.76
C THR A 461 -14.47 21.52 3.47
N THR A 462 -14.20 21.31 4.77
CA THR A 462 -15.03 20.46 5.64
C THR A 462 -15.42 21.34 6.82
N ASN A 463 -16.62 21.92 6.78
CA ASN A 463 -17.05 22.98 7.70
C ASN A 463 -18.53 22.87 8.10
N PHE A 464 -19.19 21.78 7.68
CA PHE A 464 -20.59 21.49 8.01
C PHE A 464 -20.71 20.14 8.70
N MET A 465 -21.49 20.11 9.77
CA MET A 465 -21.89 18.89 10.50
C MET A 465 -23.35 19.04 10.94
N LYS A 466 -24.14 17.94 10.78
CA LYS A 466 -25.51 17.82 11.28
C LYS A 466 -25.70 16.45 11.88
N PHE A 467 -26.44 16.37 12.99
CA PHE A 467 -26.95 15.10 13.51
C PHE A 467 -28.38 14.92 13.02
N HIS A 468 -28.72 13.73 12.59
CA HIS A 468 -29.99 13.42 11.98
C HIS A 468 -30.58 12.12 12.53
N VAL A 469 -31.82 12.13 12.93
CA VAL A 469 -32.57 10.93 13.34
C VAL A 469 -33.34 10.43 12.14
N ILE A 470 -33.14 9.18 11.75
CA ILE A 470 -33.80 8.57 10.60
C ILE A 470 -35.33 8.53 10.82
N GLY A 471 -36.11 9.08 9.89
CA GLY A 471 -37.56 9.22 9.99
C GLY A 471 -38.01 10.39 10.86
N GLY A 472 -37.09 11.21 11.33
CA GLY A 472 -37.38 12.49 12.01
C GLY A 472 -37.56 13.67 11.03
N PRO A 473 -37.85 14.86 11.53
CA PRO A 473 -37.92 16.05 10.67
C PRO A 473 -36.56 16.35 10.06
N ALA A 474 -36.54 16.70 8.78
CA ALA A 474 -35.35 16.94 7.98
C ALA A 474 -34.57 18.22 8.37
#